data_5f3195a950bd3d4c5629eec9727d0ba0
#
_entry.id   5f3195a950bd3d4c5629eec9727d0ba0
#
_cell.length_a   1.000
_cell.length_b   1.000
_cell.length_c   1.000
_cell.angle_alpha   90.00
_cell.angle_beta   90.00
_cell.angle_gamma   90.00
#
_symmetry.space_group_name_H-M   'P 1'
#
loop_
_entity.id
_entity.type
_entity.pdbx_description
1 polymer ?
#
loop_
_entity_poly.entity_id
_entity_poly.type
_entity_poly.pdbx_seq_one_letter_code
_entity_poly.pdbx_strand_id
1 'polypeptide(L)'
;MNLDHTLIALADPTRRAILQRLSRGEARVTELAAPFDISLNSVSKHIRILERAELVRRRVSGRDHFLTFNAAPMESAAEWIERHRIFWTERLDALEAALRAEDAVAAAKEKSTQPPSKRSKK
;
A
#
# COMPACT_ATOMS: atom_id res chain seq x y z
N MET A 1 14.73 3.47 -10.95
CA MET A 1 13.82 2.66 -10.15
C MET A 1 12.39 2.95 -10.55
N ASN A 2 11.61 1.92 -10.73
CA ASN A 2 10.25 2.07 -11.23
C ASN A 2 9.23 1.90 -10.10
N LEU A 3 8.55 2.97 -9.75
CA LEU A 3 7.56 2.96 -8.67
C LEU A 3 6.40 2.01 -8.97
N ASP A 4 5.96 1.96 -10.21
CA ASP A 4 4.85 1.08 -10.59
C ASP A 4 5.22 -0.39 -10.39
N HIS A 5 6.41 -0.78 -10.76
CA HIS A 5 6.88 -2.15 -10.53
C HIS A 5 6.92 -2.47 -9.05
N THR A 6 7.36 -1.51 -8.23
CA THR A 6 7.40 -1.69 -6.77
C THR A 6 6.00 -1.91 -6.22
N LEU A 7 5.05 -1.06 -6.61
CA LEU A 7 3.68 -1.15 -6.12
C LEU A 7 2.99 -2.43 -6.58
N ILE A 8 3.22 -2.83 -7.83
CA ILE A 8 2.67 -4.08 -8.35
C ILE A 8 3.23 -5.26 -7.56
N ALA A 9 4.53 -5.26 -7.30
CA ALA A 9 5.16 -6.33 -6.55
C ALA A 9 4.59 -6.42 -5.13
N LEU A 10 4.30 -5.29 -4.50
CA LEU A 10 3.78 -5.26 -3.15
C LEU A 10 2.28 -5.52 -3.07
N ALA A 11 1.59 -5.57 -4.19
CA ALA A 11 0.14 -5.71 -4.22
C ALA A 11 -0.37 -7.13 -3.96
N ASP A 12 0.51 -8.10 -3.86
CA ASP A 12 0.14 -9.50 -3.67
C ASP A 12 0.59 -10.01 -2.30
N PRO A 13 -0.27 -10.71 -1.54
CA PRO A 13 0.10 -11.17 -0.19
C PRO A 13 1.21 -12.22 -0.19
N THR A 14 1.28 -13.07 -1.21
CA THR A 14 2.35 -14.07 -1.28
C THR A 14 3.69 -13.37 -1.47
N ARG A 15 3.74 -12.37 -2.34
CA ARG A 15 4.98 -11.62 -2.55
C ARG A 15 5.40 -10.86 -1.30
N ARG A 16 4.44 -10.28 -0.57
CA ARG A 16 4.75 -9.60 0.70
C ARG A 16 5.31 -10.59 1.72
N ALA A 17 4.77 -11.81 1.77
CA ALA A 17 5.25 -12.84 2.68
C ALA A 17 6.68 -13.27 2.33
N ILE A 18 6.98 -13.37 1.03
CA ILE A 18 8.34 -13.69 0.58
C ILE A 18 9.31 -12.60 1.03
N LEU A 19 8.96 -11.34 0.82
CA LEU A 19 9.81 -10.23 1.25
C LEU A 19 10.00 -10.21 2.76
N GLN A 20 8.95 -10.51 3.49
CA GLN A 20 9.03 -10.55 4.95
C GLN A 20 10.00 -11.63 5.41
N ARG A 21 9.97 -12.78 4.75
CA ARG A 21 10.93 -13.85 5.06
C ARG A 21 12.36 -13.39 4.74
N LEU A 22 12.56 -12.75 3.59
CA LEU A 22 13.88 -12.30 3.15
C LEU A 22 14.42 -11.16 4.00
N SER A 23 13.55 -10.42 4.69
CA SER A 23 14.01 -9.38 5.60
C SER A 23 14.80 -9.94 6.78
N ARG A 24 14.67 -11.24 7.03
CA ARG A 24 15.41 -11.91 8.10
C ARG A 24 16.72 -12.53 7.60
N GLY A 25 16.96 -12.53 6.32
CA GLY A 25 18.20 -13.03 5.75
C GLY A 25 17.98 -13.75 4.43
N GLU A 26 19.09 -14.04 3.78
CA GLU A 26 19.13 -14.75 2.51
C GLU A 26 18.43 -16.11 2.58
N ALA A 27 17.77 -16.50 1.51
CA ALA A 27 17.11 -17.80 1.44
C ALA A 27 17.17 -18.34 0.02
N ARG A 28 17.05 -19.66 -0.09
CA ARG A 28 16.94 -20.32 -1.40
C ARG A 28 15.49 -20.31 -1.84
N VAL A 29 15.28 -20.45 -3.16
CA VAL A 29 13.94 -20.51 -3.72
C VAL A 29 13.09 -21.59 -3.05
N THR A 30 13.69 -22.75 -2.81
CA THR A 30 12.98 -23.88 -2.19
C THR A 30 12.56 -23.56 -0.75
N GLU A 31 13.38 -22.80 -0.03
CA GLU A 31 13.05 -22.39 1.33
C GLU A 31 11.89 -21.40 1.33
N LEU A 32 11.85 -20.53 0.33
CA LEU A 32 10.77 -19.57 0.20
C LEU A 32 9.45 -20.23 -0.19
N ALA A 33 9.53 -21.30 -0.96
CA ALA A 33 8.33 -22.00 -1.43
C ALA A 33 7.71 -22.88 -0.34
N ALA A 34 8.50 -23.36 0.59
CA ALA A 34 8.08 -24.35 1.58
C ALA A 34 6.79 -23.99 2.35
N PRO A 35 6.62 -22.76 2.85
CA PRO A 35 5.41 -22.44 3.62
C PRO A 35 4.14 -22.21 2.81
N PHE A 36 4.24 -22.19 1.48
CA PHE A 36 3.08 -21.89 0.64
C PHE A 36 2.48 -23.17 0.05
N ASP A 37 1.14 -23.17 -0.05
CA ASP A 37 0.42 -24.27 -0.68
C ASP A 37 0.20 -23.96 -2.16
N ILE A 38 1.28 -23.68 -2.86
CA ILE A 38 1.27 -23.41 -4.29
C ILE A 38 2.49 -24.07 -4.91
N SER A 39 2.49 -24.23 -6.20
CA SER A 39 3.59 -24.91 -6.88
C SER A 39 4.87 -24.07 -6.84
N LEU A 40 5.99 -24.75 -6.93
CA LEU A 40 7.30 -24.10 -7.03
C LEU A 40 7.32 -23.15 -8.23
N ASN A 41 6.68 -23.54 -9.32
CA ASN A 41 6.59 -22.72 -10.51
C ASN A 41 5.86 -21.40 -10.24
N SER A 42 4.79 -21.45 -9.44
CA SER A 42 4.06 -20.24 -9.04
C SER A 42 4.91 -19.34 -8.17
N VAL A 43 5.65 -19.94 -7.22
CA VAL A 43 6.56 -19.16 -6.37
C VAL A 43 7.63 -18.50 -7.23
N SER A 44 8.17 -19.22 -8.20
CA SER A 44 9.18 -18.67 -9.11
C SER A 44 8.66 -17.47 -9.89
N LYS A 45 7.38 -17.50 -10.28
CA LYS A 45 6.77 -16.36 -10.98
C LYS A 45 6.67 -15.15 -10.07
N HIS A 46 6.30 -15.35 -8.81
CA HIS A 46 6.25 -14.26 -7.83
C HIS A 46 7.64 -13.67 -7.63
N ILE A 47 8.65 -14.52 -7.55
CA ILE A 47 10.03 -14.07 -7.38
C ILE A 47 10.49 -13.23 -8.57
N ARG A 48 10.11 -13.62 -9.79
CA ARG A 48 10.46 -12.83 -10.99
C ARG A 48 9.86 -11.44 -10.95
N ILE A 49 8.64 -11.31 -10.46
CA ILE A 49 7.99 -10.00 -10.32
C ILE A 49 8.76 -9.16 -9.31
N LEU A 50 9.19 -9.77 -8.20
CA LEU A 50 9.99 -9.08 -7.20
C LEU A 50 11.37 -8.68 -7.73
N GLU A 51 11.99 -9.54 -8.55
CA GLU A 51 13.26 -9.24 -9.19
C GLU A 51 13.12 -8.09 -10.19
N ARG A 52 12.03 -8.09 -10.94
CA ARG A 52 11.77 -7.02 -11.91
C ARG A 52 11.61 -5.67 -11.22
N ALA A 53 11.06 -5.67 -10.02
CA ALA A 53 10.94 -4.47 -9.21
C ALA A 53 12.23 -4.13 -8.46
N GLU A 54 13.25 -4.96 -8.62
CA GLU A 54 14.54 -4.81 -7.95
C GLU A 54 14.45 -4.90 -6.42
N LEU A 55 13.36 -5.48 -5.92
CA LEU A 55 13.20 -5.72 -4.49
C LEU A 55 13.94 -6.97 -4.03
N VAL A 56 14.28 -7.84 -4.97
CA VAL A 56 14.99 -9.08 -4.70
C VAL A 56 16.15 -9.20 -5.68
N ARG A 57 17.29 -9.62 -5.17
CA ARG A 57 18.47 -9.90 -5.98
C ARG A 57 18.81 -11.38 -5.87
N ARG A 58 19.26 -11.94 -6.98
CA ARG A 58 19.58 -13.36 -7.05
C ARG A 58 21.09 -13.55 -7.16
N ARG A 59 21.58 -14.48 -6.35
CA ARG A 59 22.98 -14.90 -6.44
C ARG A 59 22.97 -16.39 -6.73
N VAL A 60 23.69 -16.81 -7.75
CA VAL A 60 23.76 -18.21 -8.14
C VAL A 60 25.09 -18.79 -7.68
N SER A 61 25.03 -19.93 -7.00
CA SER A 61 26.23 -20.66 -6.56
C SER A 61 26.01 -22.13 -6.90
N GLY A 62 26.66 -22.60 -7.97
CA GLY A 62 26.43 -23.94 -8.48
C GLY A 62 24.99 -24.08 -8.95
N ARG A 63 24.25 -25.00 -8.37
CA ARG A 63 22.85 -25.22 -8.71
C ARG A 63 21.91 -24.46 -7.78
N ASP A 64 22.45 -23.81 -6.77
CA ASP A 64 21.63 -23.11 -5.79
C ASP A 64 21.43 -21.66 -6.18
N HIS A 65 20.19 -21.20 -6.02
CA HIS A 65 19.82 -19.82 -6.26
C HIS A 65 19.44 -19.20 -4.92
N PHE A 66 20.22 -18.21 -4.51
CA PHE A 66 20.01 -17.52 -3.23
C PHE A 66 19.42 -16.15 -3.51
N LEU A 67 18.42 -15.80 -2.74
CA LEU A 67 17.72 -14.55 -2.90
C LEU A 67 17.93 -13.67 -1.68
N THR A 68 18.13 -12.37 -1.93
CA THR A 68 18.30 -11.38 -0.86
C THR A 68 17.34 -10.22 -1.10
N PHE A 69 16.94 -9.59 -0.01
CA PHE A 69 16.06 -8.44 -0.06
C PHE A 69 16.88 -7.17 -0.32
N ASN A 70 16.40 -6.36 -1.26
CA ASN A 70 16.97 -5.06 -1.52
C ASN A 70 15.94 -4.00 -1.15
N ALA A 71 16.18 -3.27 -0.09
CA ALA A 71 15.22 -2.31 0.44
C ALA A 71 15.11 -1.01 -0.35
N ALA A 72 16.04 -0.72 -1.25
CA ALA A 72 16.09 0.57 -1.93
C ALA A 72 14.79 0.94 -2.67
N PRO A 73 14.16 0.03 -3.45
CA PRO A 73 12.90 0.39 -4.09
C PRO A 73 11.78 0.68 -3.09
N MET A 74 11.77 -0.04 -1.96
CA MET A 74 10.76 0.16 -0.94
C MET A 74 10.95 1.51 -0.25
N GLU A 75 12.19 1.90 0.00
CA GLU A 75 12.50 3.19 0.60
C GLU A 75 12.07 4.32 -0.32
N SER A 76 12.30 4.20 -1.63
CA SER A 76 11.88 5.20 -2.59
C SER A 76 10.36 5.31 -2.66
N ALA A 77 9.66 4.17 -2.62
CA ALA A 77 8.20 4.17 -2.61
C ALA A 77 7.67 4.83 -1.34
N ALA A 78 8.29 4.55 -0.19
CA ALA A 78 7.90 5.14 1.08
C ALA A 78 8.10 6.65 1.08
N GLU A 79 9.19 7.14 0.49
CA GLU A 79 9.43 8.57 0.36
C GLU A 79 8.38 9.24 -0.51
N TRP A 80 8.04 8.59 -1.62
CA TRP A 80 7.03 9.11 -2.51
C TRP A 80 5.68 9.19 -1.80
N ILE A 81 5.31 8.13 -1.10
CA ILE A 81 4.05 8.07 -0.35
C ILE A 81 4.03 9.15 0.72
N GLU A 82 5.13 9.32 1.47
CA GLU A 82 5.19 10.30 2.54
C GLU A 82 5.05 11.72 2.03
N ARG A 83 5.73 12.08 0.93
CA ARG A 83 5.59 13.39 0.33
C ARG A 83 4.16 13.68 -0.12
N HIS A 84 3.51 12.68 -0.70
CA HIS A 84 2.16 12.84 -1.21
C HIS A 84 1.11 12.69 -0.11
N ARG A 85 1.45 11.97 0.97
CA ARG A 85 0.57 11.85 2.13
C ARG A 85 0.31 13.23 2.75
N ILE A 86 1.35 14.02 2.91
CA ILE A 86 1.21 15.37 3.48
C ILE A 86 0.31 16.21 2.59
N PHE A 87 0.55 16.19 1.28
CA PHE A 87 -0.23 16.92 0.32
C PHE A 87 -1.70 16.52 0.36
N TRP A 88 -1.97 15.21 0.35
CA TRP A 88 -3.34 14.70 0.38
C TRP A 88 -4.03 14.99 1.70
N THR A 89 -3.30 14.91 2.82
CA THR A 89 -3.85 15.21 4.13
C THR A 89 -4.30 16.67 4.20
N GLU A 90 -3.47 17.57 3.71
CA GLU A 90 -3.82 18.99 3.68
C GLU A 90 -5.04 19.26 2.81
N ARG A 91 -5.12 18.57 1.69
CA ARG A 91 -6.29 18.71 0.80
C ARG A 91 -7.56 18.17 1.43
N LEU A 92 -7.46 17.04 2.10
CA LEU A 92 -8.61 16.44 2.79
C LEU A 92 -9.06 17.30 3.95
N ASP A 93 -8.12 17.90 4.70
CA ASP A 93 -8.45 18.79 5.80
C ASP A 93 -9.17 20.04 5.29
N ALA A 94 -8.70 20.59 4.17
CA ALA A 94 -9.32 21.75 3.56
C ALA A 94 -10.74 21.42 3.10
N LEU A 95 -10.94 20.25 2.51
CA LEU A 95 -12.25 19.82 2.06
C LEU A 95 -13.20 19.63 3.24
N GLU A 96 -12.71 19.01 4.31
CA GLU A 96 -13.50 18.80 5.51
C GLU A 96 -13.93 20.12 6.11
N ALA A 97 -13.03 21.10 6.17
CA ALA A 97 -13.34 22.42 6.69
C ALA A 97 -14.40 23.12 5.83
N ALA A 98 -14.29 22.97 4.50
CA ALA A 98 -15.27 23.55 3.59
C ALA A 98 -16.64 22.93 3.76
N LEU A 99 -16.68 21.60 3.93
CA LEU A 99 -17.94 20.89 4.15
C LEU A 99 -18.58 21.27 5.47
N ARG A 100 -17.79 21.45 6.51
CA ARG A 100 -18.31 21.88 7.82
C ARG A 100 -18.88 23.30 7.73
N ALA A 101 -18.22 24.16 6.96
CA ALA A 101 -18.72 25.52 6.78
C ALA A 101 -20.06 25.51 6.04
N GLU A 102 -20.18 24.67 5.02
CA GLU A 102 -21.43 24.52 4.30
C GLU A 102 -22.53 23.98 5.18
N ASP A 103 -22.22 22.99 5.99
CA ASP A 103 -23.19 22.40 6.91
C ASP A 103 -23.67 23.44 7.92
N ALA A 104 -22.78 24.29 8.41
CA ALA A 104 -23.13 25.32 9.35
C ALA A 104 -24.07 26.35 8.71
N VAL A 105 -23.78 26.73 7.46
CA VAL A 105 -24.64 27.65 6.75
C VAL A 105 -26.01 27.04 6.47
N ALA A 106 -26.02 25.78 6.06
CA ALA A 106 -27.27 25.07 5.79
C ALA A 106 -28.12 24.95 7.07
N ALA A 107 -27.49 24.64 8.19
CA ALA A 107 -28.19 24.52 9.46
C ALA A 107 -28.78 25.86 9.90
N ALA A 108 -28.03 26.95 9.71
CA ALA A 108 -28.52 28.26 10.05
C ALA A 108 -29.71 28.67 9.17
N LYS A 109 -29.62 28.33 7.89
CA LYS A 109 -30.67 28.60 6.97
C LYS A 109 -31.93 27.83 7.32
N GLU A 110 -31.79 26.58 7.65
CA GLU A 110 -32.89 25.73 8.04
C GLU A 110 -33.58 26.27 9.25
N LYS A 111 -32.86 26.73 10.24
CA LYS A 111 -33.41 27.29 11.43
C LYS A 111 -34.23 28.55 11.16
N SER A 112 -33.75 29.37 10.28
CA SER A 112 -34.45 30.63 9.99
C SER A 112 -35.69 30.43 9.14
N THR A 113 -35.78 29.35 8.41
CA THR A 113 -36.96 29.14 7.58
C THR A 113 -37.96 28.17 8.16
N GLN A 114 -37.65 27.52 9.26
CA GLN A 114 -38.53 26.58 9.86
C GLN A 114 -39.75 27.26 10.49
N PRO A 115 -40.96 26.88 10.15
CA PRO A 115 -42.13 27.50 10.74
C PRO A 115 -42.31 27.05 12.19
N PRO A 116 -42.60 27.93 13.07
CA PRO A 116 -42.77 27.57 14.47
C PRO A 116 -44.02 26.78 14.75
N SER A 117 -44.99 26.92 13.94
CA SER A 117 -46.24 26.23 14.21
C SER A 117 -46.18 24.74 14.08
N LYS A 118 -45.22 24.24 13.43
CA LYS A 118 -45.06 22.85 13.29
C LYS A 118 -44.98 22.10 14.53
N ARG A 119 -44.47 22.62 15.55
CA ARG A 119 -44.31 21.91 16.70
C ARG A 119 -45.49 21.79 17.46
N SER A 120 -46.37 22.58 17.34
CA SER A 120 -47.53 22.52 18.18
C SER A 120 -48.50 21.45 17.80
N LYS A 121 -48.35 20.86 16.73
CA LYS A 121 -49.20 19.85 16.38
C LYS A 121 -48.96 18.71 17.15
N LYS A 122 -49.41 18.27 17.76
CA LYS A 122 -49.09 17.15 18.45
C LYS A 122 -49.74 16.69 18.95
#